data_28f54d0e9ea1e1cb821715e26bbf3a24
#
_entry.id   28f54d0e9ea1e1cb821715e26bbf3a24
#
_cell.length_a   1.000
_cell.length_b   1.000
_cell.length_c   1.000
_cell.angle_alpha   90.00
_cell.angle_beta   90.00
_cell.angle_gamma   90.00
#
_symmetry.space_group_name_H-M   'P 1'
#
loop_
_entity.id
_entity.type
_entity.pdbx_description
1 polymer ?
#
loop_
_entity_poly.entity_id
_entity_poly.type
_entity_poly.pdbx_seq_one_letter_code
_entity_poly.pdbx_strand_id
1 'polypeptide(L)'
;AALSVDSDLYIFDEPTSGLDPLMEQVFQEEVEKIKASGKAILLSSHILSEVERLADKVVIIRQGEIVETGTLDELRHLTRSTVTLVTSGDVSKMAFVDGVHDFVQNDSQATFSVDNQYLNSILIEASKLGVTRFESIPPTLEDLFMRHYES
;
A
#
# COMPACT_ATOMS: atom_id res chain seq x y z
N ALA A 1 -13.55 -23.51 14.45
CA ALA A 1 -14.67 -23.29 15.32
C ALA A 1 -15.43 -21.99 15.01
N ALA A 2 -14.81 -20.80 15.05
CA ALA A 2 -15.53 -19.55 14.77
C ALA A 2 -16.07 -19.46 13.33
N LEU A 3 -15.34 -20.00 12.35
CA LEU A 3 -15.74 -20.02 10.94
C LEU A 3 -16.81 -21.06 10.59
N SER A 4 -17.16 -21.95 11.54
CA SER A 4 -18.18 -22.99 11.34
C SER A 4 -19.60 -22.52 11.67
N VAL A 5 -19.76 -21.31 12.18
CA VAL A 5 -21.05 -20.71 12.53
C VAL A 5 -21.53 -19.84 11.38
N ASP A 6 -22.76 -20.05 10.95
CA ASP A 6 -23.40 -19.18 9.96
C ASP A 6 -23.90 -17.90 10.66
N SER A 7 -23.18 -16.79 10.43
CA SER A 7 -23.44 -15.49 11.05
C SER A 7 -23.43 -14.39 9.99
N ASP A 8 -24.16 -13.31 10.23
CA ASP A 8 -24.15 -12.12 9.37
C ASP A 8 -22.92 -11.22 9.63
N LEU A 9 -22.33 -11.33 10.82
CA LEU A 9 -21.15 -10.59 11.24
C LEU A 9 -20.15 -11.53 11.91
N TYR A 10 -18.90 -11.44 11.47
CA TYR A 10 -17.74 -12.09 12.08
C TYR A 10 -16.81 -11.05 12.67
N ILE A 11 -16.31 -11.29 13.87
CA ILE A 11 -15.33 -10.44 14.54
C ILE A 11 -14.11 -11.30 14.86
N PHE A 12 -12.96 -10.91 14.33
CA PHE A 12 -11.68 -11.59 14.53
C PHE A 12 -10.67 -10.63 15.13
N ASP A 13 -10.08 -11.01 16.24
CA ASP A 13 -8.99 -10.27 16.88
C ASP A 13 -7.68 -11.04 16.69
N GLU A 14 -6.73 -10.43 15.91
CA GLU A 14 -5.44 -11.01 15.57
C GLU A 14 -5.52 -12.49 15.13
N PRO A 15 -6.38 -12.86 14.19
CA PRO A 15 -6.75 -14.26 13.93
C PRO A 15 -5.63 -15.13 13.37
N THR A 16 -4.63 -14.53 12.75
CA THR A 16 -3.48 -15.22 12.14
C THR A 16 -2.26 -15.26 13.06
N SER A 17 -2.33 -14.59 14.22
CA SER A 17 -1.23 -14.56 15.18
C SER A 17 -0.84 -15.97 15.63
N GLY A 18 0.42 -16.35 15.36
CA GLY A 18 0.95 -17.66 15.70
C GLY A 18 0.55 -18.81 14.77
N LEU A 19 -0.10 -18.54 13.67
CA LEU A 19 -0.34 -19.54 12.62
C LEU A 19 0.92 -19.72 11.76
N ASP A 20 1.09 -20.92 11.21
CA ASP A 20 2.07 -21.14 10.14
C ASP A 20 1.55 -20.60 8.78
N PRO A 21 2.41 -20.36 7.79
CA PRO A 21 2.00 -19.77 6.51
C PRO A 21 0.91 -20.54 5.77
N LEU A 22 0.84 -21.85 5.93
CA LEU A 22 -0.20 -22.68 5.29
C LEU A 22 -1.56 -22.41 5.93
N MET A 23 -1.59 -22.33 7.25
CA MET A 23 -2.83 -22.06 8.00
C MET A 23 -3.29 -20.61 7.81
N GLU A 24 -2.36 -19.66 7.68
CA GLU A 24 -2.69 -18.28 7.29
C GLU A 24 -3.39 -18.24 5.92
N GLN A 25 -2.87 -18.98 4.94
CA GLN A 25 -3.49 -19.04 3.62
C GLN A 25 -4.90 -19.63 3.68
N VAL A 26 -5.09 -20.72 4.42
CA VAL A 26 -6.42 -21.33 4.60
C VAL A 26 -7.40 -20.35 5.26
N PHE A 27 -6.95 -19.61 6.28
CA PHE A 27 -7.77 -18.59 6.92
C PHE A 27 -8.18 -17.49 5.94
N GLN A 28 -7.24 -16.99 5.14
CA GLN A 28 -7.50 -15.97 4.13
C GLN A 28 -8.52 -16.44 3.09
N GLU A 29 -8.39 -17.66 2.59
CA GLU A 29 -9.34 -18.24 1.65
C GLU A 29 -10.76 -18.34 2.25
N GLU A 30 -10.88 -18.70 3.51
CA GLU A 30 -12.18 -18.75 4.21
C GLU A 30 -12.77 -17.34 4.40
N VAL A 31 -11.96 -16.34 4.74
CA VAL A 31 -12.40 -14.95 4.82
C VAL A 31 -12.95 -14.47 3.47
N GLU A 32 -12.25 -14.75 2.37
CA GLU A 32 -12.73 -14.39 1.03
C GLU A 32 -14.06 -15.07 0.66
N LYS A 33 -14.28 -16.32 1.04
CA LYS A 33 -15.56 -17.01 0.85
C LYS A 33 -16.70 -16.34 1.63
N ILE A 34 -16.43 -15.94 2.87
CA ILE A 34 -17.40 -15.24 3.72
C ILE A 34 -17.76 -13.89 3.11
N LYS A 35 -16.76 -13.11 2.66
CA LYS A 35 -16.96 -11.85 1.95
C LYS A 35 -17.82 -12.04 0.69
N ALA A 36 -17.49 -13.04 -0.13
CA ALA A 36 -18.22 -13.34 -1.35
C ALA A 36 -19.70 -13.71 -1.08
N SER A 37 -20.02 -14.22 0.10
CA SER A 37 -21.40 -14.48 0.53
C SER A 37 -22.16 -13.23 1.02
N GLY A 38 -21.54 -12.06 0.99
CA GLY A 38 -22.14 -10.77 1.37
C GLY A 38 -22.20 -10.52 2.87
N LYS A 39 -21.46 -11.27 3.68
CA LYS A 39 -21.39 -11.12 5.13
C LYS A 39 -20.35 -10.08 5.55
N ALA A 40 -20.56 -9.49 6.71
CA ALA A 40 -19.65 -8.50 7.27
C ALA A 40 -18.55 -9.16 8.11
N ILE A 41 -17.32 -8.64 7.99
CA ILE A 41 -16.19 -9.09 8.80
C ILE A 41 -15.49 -7.85 9.40
N LEU A 42 -15.30 -7.86 10.71
CA LEU A 42 -14.42 -6.93 11.42
C LEU A 42 -13.19 -7.69 11.88
N LEU A 43 -12.02 -7.27 11.41
CA LEU A 43 -10.76 -7.95 11.68
C LEU A 43 -9.76 -6.95 12.26
N SER A 44 -9.13 -7.27 13.38
CA SER A 44 -7.95 -6.57 13.87
C SER A 44 -6.68 -7.31 13.43
N SER A 45 -5.67 -6.59 13.00
CA SER A 45 -4.36 -7.14 12.70
C SER A 45 -3.28 -6.06 12.82
N HIS A 46 -2.08 -6.44 13.22
CA HIS A 46 -0.87 -5.61 13.13
C HIS A 46 -0.02 -5.95 11.90
N ILE A 47 -0.44 -6.94 11.12
CA ILE A 47 0.22 -7.37 9.88
C ILE A 47 -0.40 -6.60 8.72
N LEU A 48 0.26 -5.52 8.30
CA LEU A 48 -0.29 -4.59 7.31
C LEU A 48 -0.50 -5.22 5.94
N SER A 49 0.36 -6.15 5.52
CA SER A 49 0.20 -6.92 4.27
C SER A 49 -1.05 -7.81 4.27
N GLU A 50 -1.44 -8.34 5.41
CA GLU A 50 -2.69 -9.09 5.57
C GLU A 50 -3.90 -8.17 5.42
N VAL A 51 -3.86 -7.01 6.06
CA VAL A 51 -4.92 -5.99 5.95
C VAL A 51 -5.07 -5.53 4.50
N GLU A 52 -3.97 -5.25 3.80
CA GLU A 52 -3.99 -4.88 2.37
C GLU A 52 -4.65 -5.93 1.49
N ARG A 53 -4.49 -7.19 1.84
CA ARG A 53 -5.05 -8.30 1.07
C ARG A 53 -6.53 -8.55 1.35
N LEU A 54 -6.96 -8.43 2.61
CA LEU A 54 -8.28 -8.86 3.05
C LEU A 54 -9.30 -7.73 3.20
N ALA A 55 -8.86 -6.51 3.53
CA ALA A 55 -9.76 -5.43 3.89
C ALA A 55 -10.27 -4.65 2.68
N ASP A 56 -11.57 -4.33 2.67
CA ASP A 56 -12.17 -3.37 1.74
C ASP A 56 -12.08 -1.94 2.31
N LYS A 57 -12.17 -1.83 3.64
CA LYS A 57 -12.02 -0.59 4.41
C LYS A 57 -11.07 -0.79 5.58
N VAL A 58 -10.28 0.22 5.86
CA VAL A 58 -9.31 0.22 6.96
C VAL A 58 -9.60 1.35 7.91
N VAL A 59 -9.43 1.09 9.19
CA VAL A 59 -9.41 2.08 10.27
C VAL A 59 -8.07 1.97 10.98
N ILE A 60 -7.29 3.04 10.98
CA ILE A 60 -6.00 3.10 11.69
C ILE A 60 -6.24 3.76 13.05
N ILE A 61 -5.87 3.04 14.11
CA ILE A 61 -6.01 3.49 15.50
C ILE A 61 -4.61 3.68 16.08
N ARG A 62 -4.40 4.83 16.72
CA ARG A 62 -3.18 5.15 17.47
C ARG A 62 -3.55 5.79 18.79
N GLN A 63 -2.98 5.29 19.89
CA GLN A 63 -3.22 5.82 21.26
C GLN A 63 -4.71 5.90 21.63
N GLY A 64 -5.53 4.98 21.10
CA GLY A 64 -6.97 4.93 21.37
C GLY A 64 -7.81 5.88 20.51
N GLU A 65 -7.21 6.61 19.57
CA GLU A 65 -7.90 7.50 18.64
C GLU A 65 -7.82 7.00 17.21
N ILE A 66 -8.87 7.24 16.44
CA ILE A 66 -8.86 6.98 15.00
C ILE A 66 -8.07 8.09 14.32
N VAL A 67 -6.97 7.72 13.66
CA VAL A 67 -6.10 8.67 12.94
C VAL A 67 -6.39 8.71 11.45
N GLU A 68 -6.82 7.58 10.87
CA GLU A 68 -7.21 7.49 9.45
C GLU A 68 -8.31 6.45 9.26
N THR A 69 -9.16 6.67 8.26
CA THR A 69 -10.19 5.71 7.83
C THR A 69 -10.48 5.87 6.34
N GLY A 70 -10.66 4.78 5.64
CA GLY A 70 -11.00 4.79 4.22
C GLY A 70 -10.78 3.45 3.55
N THR A 71 -11.03 3.38 2.25
CA THR A 71 -10.59 2.27 1.41
C THR A 71 -9.08 2.31 1.22
N LEU A 72 -8.48 1.19 0.82
CA LEU A 72 -7.04 1.14 0.52
C LEU A 72 -6.64 2.17 -0.54
N ASP A 73 -7.47 2.35 -1.57
CA ASP A 73 -7.20 3.32 -2.63
C ASP A 73 -7.26 4.76 -2.13
N GLU A 74 -8.27 5.10 -1.32
CA GLU A 74 -8.36 6.42 -0.68
C GLU A 74 -7.13 6.71 0.18
N LEU A 75 -6.71 5.73 0.98
CA LEU A 75 -5.55 5.88 1.86
C LEU A 75 -4.22 5.99 1.08
N ARG A 76 -4.07 5.23 -0.01
CA ARG A 76 -2.89 5.31 -0.89
C ARG A 76 -2.75 6.66 -1.58
N HIS A 77 -3.84 7.37 -1.85
CA HIS A 77 -3.78 8.73 -2.41
C HIS A 77 -3.16 9.75 -1.44
N LEU A 78 -3.13 9.46 -0.15
CA LEU A 78 -2.49 10.31 0.88
C LEU A 78 -0.96 10.16 0.94
N THR A 79 -0.40 9.20 0.20
CA THR A 79 1.03 8.88 0.19
C THR A 79 1.61 8.97 -1.22
N ARG A 80 2.93 8.89 -1.30
CA ARG A 80 3.69 8.99 -2.55
C ARG A 80 4.03 7.61 -3.08
N SER A 81 4.00 7.46 -4.40
CA SER A 81 4.55 6.27 -5.07
C SER A 81 6.08 6.39 -5.15
N THR A 82 6.77 5.28 -5.01
CA THR A 82 8.21 5.20 -5.27
C THR A 82 8.46 4.85 -6.73
N VAL A 83 9.23 5.66 -7.42
CA VAL A 83 9.60 5.45 -8.83
C VAL A 83 11.08 5.12 -8.94
N THR A 84 11.38 4.05 -9.67
CA THR A 84 12.73 3.72 -10.12
C THR A 84 12.79 3.91 -11.63
N LEU A 85 13.67 4.78 -12.08
CA LEU A 85 13.83 5.19 -13.48
C LEU A 85 15.26 4.95 -13.93
N VAL A 86 15.43 4.31 -15.09
CA VAL A 86 16.73 4.19 -15.78
C VAL A 86 16.57 4.80 -17.17
N THR A 87 17.49 5.69 -17.52
CA THR A 87 17.49 6.40 -18.81
C THR A 87 18.82 6.30 -19.52
N SER A 88 18.80 6.42 -20.84
CA SER A 88 20.02 6.58 -21.66
C SER A 88 20.54 8.02 -21.65
N GLY A 89 19.70 8.98 -21.33
CA GLY A 89 20.05 10.39 -21.15
C GLY A 89 20.32 10.74 -19.69
N ASP A 90 20.47 12.04 -19.44
CA ASP A 90 20.77 12.56 -18.11
C ASP A 90 19.54 12.52 -17.18
N VAL A 91 19.50 11.52 -16.32
CA VAL A 91 18.40 11.29 -15.37
C VAL A 91 18.34 12.35 -14.27
N SER A 92 19.43 13.13 -14.04
CA SER A 92 19.47 14.19 -13.02
C SER A 92 18.42 15.28 -13.23
N LYS A 93 17.97 15.45 -14.48
CA LYS A 93 16.92 16.41 -14.84
C LYS A 93 15.59 16.13 -14.14
N MET A 94 15.36 14.88 -13.77
CA MET A 94 14.13 14.47 -13.06
C MET A 94 14.05 15.07 -11.65
N ALA A 95 15.17 15.42 -11.04
CA ALA A 95 15.21 16.04 -9.70
C ALA A 95 14.47 17.39 -9.64
N PHE A 96 14.30 18.06 -10.77
CA PHE A 96 13.69 19.39 -10.87
C PHE A 96 12.26 19.36 -11.39
N VAL A 97 11.70 18.16 -11.60
CA VAL A 97 10.32 18.00 -12.07
C VAL A 97 9.35 18.15 -10.89
N ASP A 98 8.28 18.89 -11.09
CA ASP A 98 7.26 19.08 -10.07
C ASP A 98 6.67 17.76 -9.60
N GLY A 99 6.53 17.60 -8.29
CA GLY A 99 6.01 16.40 -7.66
C GLY A 99 7.07 15.32 -7.38
N VAL A 100 8.34 15.56 -7.72
CA VAL A 100 9.47 14.68 -7.36
C VAL A 100 10.01 15.06 -6.00
N HIS A 101 10.20 14.07 -5.14
CA HIS A 101 10.73 14.20 -3.78
C HIS A 101 11.76 13.09 -3.53
N ASP A 102 12.64 13.30 -2.56
CA ASP A 102 13.60 12.30 -2.09
C ASP A 102 14.45 11.70 -3.23
N PHE A 103 14.86 12.55 -4.17
CA PHE A 103 15.59 12.14 -5.38
C PHE A 103 16.98 11.62 -5.03
N VAL A 104 17.24 10.37 -5.39
CA VAL A 104 18.55 9.74 -5.27
C VAL A 104 18.96 9.20 -6.63
N GLN A 105 20.16 9.58 -7.08
CA GLN A 105 20.74 9.12 -8.33
C GLN A 105 21.92 8.19 -8.09
N ASN A 106 21.99 7.13 -8.89
CA ASN A 106 23.14 6.24 -8.98
C ASN A 106 23.38 5.94 -10.48
N ASP A 107 24.41 6.57 -11.04
CA ASP A 107 24.75 6.56 -12.48
C ASP A 107 23.54 6.98 -13.36
N SER A 108 23.04 6.07 -14.20
CA SER A 108 21.89 6.25 -15.09
C SER A 108 20.54 5.93 -14.46
N GLN A 109 20.54 5.48 -13.20
CA GLN A 109 19.34 5.16 -12.43
C GLN A 109 19.03 6.26 -11.44
N ALA A 110 17.76 6.61 -11.32
CA ALA A 110 17.25 7.42 -10.22
C ALA A 110 16.12 6.71 -9.50
N THR A 111 16.06 6.93 -8.20
CA THR A 111 14.92 6.52 -7.36
C THR A 111 14.40 7.75 -6.64
N PHE A 112 13.10 7.97 -6.67
CA PHE A 112 12.46 9.12 -6.07
C PHE A 112 11.01 8.83 -5.68
N SER A 113 10.47 9.63 -4.79
CA SER A 113 9.05 9.61 -4.43
C SER A 113 8.28 10.60 -5.28
N VAL A 114 7.04 10.27 -5.65
CA VAL A 114 6.18 11.15 -6.45
C VAL A 114 4.77 11.20 -5.89
N ASP A 115 4.21 12.39 -5.80
CA ASP A 115 2.78 12.56 -5.53
C ASP A 115 1.98 12.02 -6.70
N ASN A 116 1.02 11.14 -6.45
CA ASN A 116 0.30 10.38 -7.49
C ASN A 116 -0.35 11.25 -8.57
N GLN A 117 -0.76 12.46 -8.23
CA GLN A 117 -1.32 13.44 -9.19
C GLN A 117 -0.30 13.88 -10.27
N TYR A 118 1.00 13.79 -9.98
CA TYR A 118 2.07 14.18 -10.91
C TYR A 118 2.63 13.01 -11.72
N LEU A 119 2.18 11.78 -11.49
CA LEU A 119 2.74 10.58 -12.13
C LEU A 119 2.71 10.68 -13.67
N ASN A 120 1.63 11.23 -14.24
CA ASN A 120 1.52 11.43 -15.68
C ASN A 120 2.57 12.44 -16.21
N SER A 121 2.79 13.55 -15.50
CA SER A 121 3.83 14.54 -15.85
C SER A 121 5.22 13.94 -15.76
N ILE A 122 5.47 13.10 -14.75
CA ILE A 122 6.74 12.37 -14.59
C ILE A 122 6.99 11.44 -15.78
N LEU A 123 5.97 10.69 -16.23
CA LEU A 123 6.09 9.81 -17.40
C LEU A 123 6.43 10.59 -18.68
N ILE A 124 5.80 11.75 -18.88
CA ILE A 124 6.05 12.62 -20.03
C ILE A 124 7.49 13.14 -20.01
N GLU A 125 7.97 13.66 -18.88
CA GLU A 125 9.34 14.16 -18.76
C GLU A 125 10.38 13.03 -18.89
N ALA A 126 10.13 11.88 -18.25
CA ALA A 126 10.98 10.71 -18.36
C ALA A 126 11.12 10.24 -19.81
N SER A 127 10.03 10.23 -20.58
CA SER A 127 10.02 9.78 -21.98
C SER A 127 11.00 10.56 -22.87
N LYS A 128 11.25 11.82 -22.54
CA LYS A 128 12.21 12.69 -23.27
C LYS A 128 13.68 12.31 -23.04
N LEU A 129 13.96 11.52 -21.99
CA LEU A 129 15.29 11.13 -21.56
C LEU A 129 15.73 9.76 -22.07
N GLY A 130 14.89 9.07 -22.86
CA GLY A 130 15.21 7.74 -23.35
C GLY A 130 15.10 6.68 -22.25
N VAL A 131 13.91 6.40 -21.80
CA VAL A 131 13.62 5.41 -20.76
C VAL A 131 13.99 4.01 -21.20
N THR A 132 14.81 3.32 -20.40
CA THR A 132 15.13 1.91 -20.57
C THR A 132 14.45 1.03 -19.51
N ARG A 133 14.16 1.60 -18.34
CA ARG A 133 13.38 0.95 -17.27
C ARG A 133 12.58 2.00 -16.52
N PHE A 134 11.31 1.71 -16.29
CA PHE A 134 10.43 2.48 -15.43
C PHE A 134 9.65 1.51 -14.54
N GLU A 135 9.74 1.73 -13.24
CA GLU A 135 9.04 0.95 -12.24
C GLU A 135 8.39 1.91 -11.24
N SER A 136 7.09 1.77 -11.05
CA SER A 136 6.37 2.56 -10.07
C SER A 136 5.73 1.61 -9.06
N ILE A 137 6.12 1.76 -7.81
CA ILE A 137 5.60 0.97 -6.69
C ILE A 137 4.63 1.87 -5.93
N PRO A 138 3.34 1.50 -5.87
CA PRO A 138 2.37 2.25 -5.10
C PRO A 138 2.73 2.20 -3.61
N PRO A 139 2.31 3.21 -2.83
CA PRO A 139 2.54 3.22 -1.40
C PRO A 139 1.82 2.05 -0.71
N THR A 140 2.44 1.53 0.33
CA THR A 140 1.89 0.48 1.18
C THR A 140 1.17 1.09 2.39
N LEU A 141 0.36 0.30 3.11
CA LEU A 141 -0.18 0.71 4.41
C LEU A 141 0.93 0.95 5.43
N GLU A 142 2.06 0.26 5.30
CA GLU A 142 3.22 0.47 6.16
C GLU A 142 3.79 1.89 5.99
N ASP A 143 3.93 2.38 4.75
CA ASP A 143 4.37 3.75 4.46
C ASP A 143 3.42 4.78 5.09
N LEU A 144 2.13 4.51 5.03
CA LEU A 144 1.09 5.37 5.61
C LEU A 144 1.14 5.35 7.14
N PHE A 145 1.32 4.19 7.72
CA PHE A 145 1.45 4.00 9.16
C PHE A 145 2.70 4.71 9.71
N MET A 146 3.85 4.57 9.02
CA MET A 146 5.11 5.20 9.41
C MET A 146 5.00 6.73 9.41
N ARG A 147 4.30 7.35 8.46
CA ARG A 147 4.05 8.80 8.46
C ARG A 147 3.41 9.31 9.74
N HIS A 148 2.50 8.55 10.33
CA HIS A 148 1.86 8.92 11.59
C HIS A 148 2.77 8.73 12.82
N TYR A 149 3.89 8.00 12.67
CA TYR A 149 4.88 7.83 13.72
C TYR A 149 6.00 8.88 13.68
N GLU A 150 6.30 9.43 12.51
CA GLU A 150 7.35 10.45 12.31
C GLU A 150 6.87 11.89 12.55
N SER A 151 5.58 12.09 12.69
CA SER A 151 4.94 13.36 13.02
C SER A 151 4.48 13.37 14.49
#